data_db49ce1e94074b9a154d829e6f346089
#
_entry.id   db49ce1e94074b9a154d829e6f346089
#
_cell.length_a   1.000
_cell.length_b   1.000
_cell.length_c   1.000
_cell.angle_alpha   90.00
_cell.angle_beta   90.00
_cell.angle_gamma   90.00
#
_symmetry.space_group_name_H-M   'P 1'
#
loop_
_entity.id
_entity.type
_entity.pdbx_description
1 polymer ?
#
loop_
_entity_poly.entity_id
_entity_poly.type
_entity_poly.pdbx_seq_one_letter_code
_entity_poly.pdbx_strand_id
1 'polypeptide(L)'
;MLARQHLRHRPPPAGGATLYCLLLDCSASMLRSRRLALAKGLLLEWAAERYRRREPFAVIGFGGKGARVLQAPRKAVAFNEHWIAPIAGGGGSPADAAVALADQLLARRRRSKPDERFVVCLLSDVRFTALPPRPQQADHCTIIDFDEGPLALGRARQLARAWQADHRSAAELVSACA
;
A
#
# COMPACT_ATOMS: atom_id res chain seq x y z
N MET A 1 17.96 -2.48 9.69
CA MET A 1 16.92 -2.42 10.75
C MET A 1 16.12 -1.16 10.57
N LEU A 2 14.88 -1.23 10.08
CA LEU A 2 13.97 -0.08 10.01
C LEU A 2 13.83 0.52 11.41
N ALA A 3 14.27 1.76 11.59
CA ALA A 3 14.10 2.43 12.86
C ALA A 3 12.60 2.54 13.15
N ARG A 4 12.17 2.07 14.32
CA ARG A 4 10.77 2.02 14.80
C ARG A 4 9.99 3.34 14.69
N GLN A 5 10.68 4.45 14.41
CA GLN A 5 10.12 5.79 14.39
C GLN A 5 9.49 6.19 13.05
N HIS A 6 9.90 5.61 11.92
CA HIS A 6 9.52 6.06 10.58
C HIS A 6 8.22 5.43 10.04
N LEU A 7 7.73 4.35 10.67
CA LEU A 7 6.42 3.76 10.39
C LEU A 7 5.38 4.15 11.46
N ARG A 8 5.66 5.15 12.27
CA ARG A 8 4.68 5.68 13.21
C ARG A 8 3.62 6.47 12.47
N HIS A 9 2.61 5.79 12.00
CA HIS A 9 1.28 6.35 12.06
C HIS A 9 1.03 6.72 13.51
N ARG A 10 0.44 7.90 13.75
CA ARG A 10 -0.03 8.31 15.07
C ARG A 10 -0.65 7.08 15.74
N PRO A 11 -0.16 6.64 16.91
CA PRO A 11 -0.68 5.44 17.52
C PRO A 11 -2.19 5.59 17.69
N PRO A 12 -2.97 4.57 17.32
CA PRO A 12 -4.41 4.62 17.55
C PRO A 12 -4.67 4.78 19.05
N PRO A 13 -5.76 5.47 19.42
CA PRO A 13 -6.23 5.41 20.80
C PRO A 13 -6.41 3.95 21.18
N ALA A 14 -6.03 3.58 22.40
CA ALA A 14 -5.97 2.23 22.91
C ALA A 14 -7.27 1.46 22.63
N GLY A 15 -7.15 0.26 21.99
CA GLY A 15 -8.21 -0.73 22.08
C GLY A 15 -8.52 -1.60 20.87
N GLY A 16 -8.22 -1.24 19.63
CA GLY A 16 -8.61 -2.02 18.46
C GLY A 16 -7.44 -2.58 17.64
N ALA A 17 -7.59 -3.80 17.10
CA ALA A 17 -6.68 -4.33 16.11
C ALA A 17 -6.69 -3.45 14.85
N THR A 18 -5.54 -3.30 14.18
CA THR A 18 -5.44 -2.54 12.92
C THR A 18 -5.17 -3.50 11.77
N LEU A 19 -5.99 -3.44 10.72
CA LEU A 19 -5.74 -4.10 9.44
C LEU A 19 -5.09 -3.11 8.48
N TYR A 20 -3.95 -3.49 7.94
CA TYR A 20 -3.28 -2.75 6.86
C TYR A 20 -3.65 -3.37 5.51
N CYS A 21 -4.23 -2.57 4.62
CA CYS A 21 -4.54 -2.94 3.24
C CYS A 21 -3.59 -2.20 2.29
N LEU A 22 -2.69 -2.95 1.66
CA LEU A 22 -1.65 -2.42 0.80
C LEU A 22 -2.09 -2.51 -0.66
N LEU A 23 -2.09 -1.39 -1.38
CA LEU A 23 -2.36 -1.31 -2.81
C LEU A 23 -1.03 -1.17 -3.54
N LEU A 24 -0.60 -2.23 -4.21
CA LEU A 24 0.67 -2.29 -4.93
C LEU A 24 0.46 -2.03 -6.42
N ASP A 25 1.00 -0.93 -6.90
CA ASP A 25 1.04 -0.60 -8.32
C ASP A 25 2.07 -1.46 -9.04
N CYS A 26 1.59 -2.27 -9.99
CA CYS A 26 2.39 -3.15 -10.84
C CYS A 26 2.40 -2.68 -12.30
N SER A 27 2.13 -1.41 -12.56
CA SER A 27 2.10 -0.83 -13.91
C SER A 27 3.47 -0.79 -14.58
N ALA A 28 3.46 -0.51 -15.89
CA ALA A 28 4.69 -0.42 -16.68
C ALA A 28 5.64 0.71 -16.21
N SER A 29 5.10 1.82 -15.65
CA SER A 29 5.91 2.90 -15.09
C SER A 29 6.67 2.46 -13.84
N MET A 30 6.08 1.62 -13.00
CA MET A 30 6.71 1.04 -11.83
C MET A 30 7.82 0.03 -12.16
N LEU A 31 7.75 -0.65 -13.31
CA LEU A 31 8.84 -1.52 -13.80
C LEU A 31 10.10 -0.74 -14.16
N ARG A 32 9.93 0.47 -14.70
CA ARG A 32 11.05 1.34 -15.04
C ARG A 32 11.76 1.78 -13.75
N SER A 33 13.07 1.95 -13.83
CA SER A 33 13.87 2.45 -12.70
C SER A 33 13.81 1.60 -11.42
N ARG A 34 13.49 0.31 -11.54
CA ARG A 34 13.41 -0.64 -10.40
C ARG A 34 12.40 -0.26 -9.31
N ARG A 35 11.46 0.64 -9.57
CA ARG A 35 10.46 1.09 -8.58
C ARG A 35 9.63 -0.06 -8.04
N LEU A 36 9.19 -0.97 -8.91
CA LEU A 36 8.44 -2.16 -8.47
C LEU A 36 9.28 -3.09 -7.58
N ALA A 37 10.55 -3.28 -7.88
CA ALA A 37 11.45 -4.08 -7.03
C ALA A 37 11.60 -3.45 -5.63
N LEU A 38 11.75 -2.12 -5.58
CA LEU A 38 11.81 -1.38 -4.32
C LEU A 38 10.49 -1.48 -3.54
N ALA A 39 9.35 -1.33 -4.22
CA ALA A 39 8.03 -1.48 -3.60
C ALA A 39 7.81 -2.88 -3.03
N LYS A 40 8.27 -3.92 -3.73
CA LYS A 40 8.26 -5.31 -3.24
C LYS A 40 9.14 -5.48 -2.00
N GLY A 41 10.32 -4.86 -1.96
CA GLY A 41 11.21 -4.86 -0.79
C GLY A 41 10.54 -4.25 0.44
N LEU A 42 9.96 -3.05 0.30
CA LEU A 42 9.20 -2.39 1.37
C LEU A 42 8.01 -3.23 1.83
N LEU A 43 7.32 -3.89 0.90
CA LEU A 43 6.20 -4.77 1.22
C LEU A 43 6.64 -5.97 2.07
N LEU A 44 7.80 -6.58 1.76
CA LEU A 44 8.38 -7.68 2.54
C LEU A 44 8.71 -7.25 3.97
N GLU A 45 9.33 -6.09 4.14
CA GLU A 45 9.67 -5.55 5.45
C GLU A 45 8.42 -5.25 6.29
N TRP A 46 7.41 -4.65 5.67
CA TRP A 46 6.13 -4.40 6.32
C TRP A 46 5.43 -5.69 6.73
N ALA A 47 5.43 -6.69 5.85
CA ALA A 47 4.85 -7.99 6.17
C ALA A 47 5.58 -8.67 7.34
N ALA A 48 6.91 -8.61 7.38
CA ALA A 48 7.70 -9.14 8.47
C ALA A 48 7.40 -8.41 9.81
N GLU A 49 7.24 -7.08 9.77
CA GLU A 49 6.88 -6.32 10.95
C GLU A 49 5.45 -6.65 11.44
N ARG A 50 4.47 -6.76 10.53
CA ARG A 50 3.10 -7.16 10.89
C ARG A 50 3.08 -8.60 11.43
N TYR A 51 3.88 -9.50 10.88
CA TYR A 51 4.04 -10.84 11.40
C TYR A 51 4.52 -10.84 12.86
N ARG A 52 5.57 -10.08 13.16
CA ARG A 52 6.10 -9.94 14.53
C ARG A 52 5.06 -9.39 15.51
N ARG A 53 4.23 -8.46 15.05
CA ARG A 53 3.15 -7.85 15.85
C ARG A 53 1.87 -8.65 15.87
N ARG A 54 1.79 -9.75 15.12
CA ARG A 54 0.57 -10.56 14.93
C ARG A 54 -0.63 -9.74 14.41
N GLU A 55 -0.34 -8.67 13.66
CA GLU A 55 -1.34 -7.81 13.04
C GLU A 55 -1.77 -8.38 11.69
N PRO A 56 -3.06 -8.32 11.34
CA PRO A 56 -3.53 -8.75 10.03
C PRO A 56 -3.13 -7.72 8.97
N PHE A 57 -2.88 -8.20 7.76
CA PHE A 57 -2.73 -7.35 6.60
C PHE A 57 -3.31 -8.01 5.34
N ALA A 58 -3.60 -7.18 4.35
CA ALA A 58 -4.07 -7.58 3.04
C ALA A 58 -3.23 -6.88 1.97
N VAL A 59 -3.10 -7.50 0.81
CA VAL A 59 -2.41 -6.92 -0.35
C VAL A 59 -3.26 -7.08 -1.59
N ILE A 60 -3.44 -5.98 -2.30
CA ILE A 60 -4.07 -5.90 -3.60
C ILE A 60 -3.02 -5.40 -4.59
N GLY A 61 -2.74 -6.18 -5.62
CA GLY A 61 -1.94 -5.75 -6.75
C GLY A 61 -2.82 -5.24 -7.88
N PHE A 62 -2.39 -4.17 -8.56
CA PHE A 62 -3.11 -3.65 -9.72
C PHE A 62 -2.14 -3.25 -10.83
N GLY A 63 -2.58 -3.41 -12.07
CA GLY A 63 -1.81 -3.11 -13.27
C GLY A 63 -2.38 -3.83 -14.47
N GLY A 64 -2.02 -3.41 -15.69
CA GLY A 64 -2.45 -4.05 -16.91
C GLY A 64 -3.98 -4.16 -17.02
N LYS A 65 -4.52 -5.35 -16.77
CA LYS A 65 -5.93 -5.66 -17.01
C LYS A 65 -6.85 -5.47 -15.78
N GLY A 66 -6.35 -5.03 -14.64
CA GLY A 66 -7.22 -4.85 -13.47
C GLY A 66 -6.51 -4.92 -12.13
N ALA A 67 -7.30 -5.17 -11.07
CA ALA A 67 -6.84 -5.34 -9.71
C ALA A 67 -7.21 -6.74 -9.19
N ARG A 68 -6.36 -7.31 -8.33
CA ARG A 68 -6.61 -8.60 -7.71
C ARG A 68 -6.09 -8.64 -6.27
N VAL A 69 -6.77 -9.41 -5.43
CA VAL A 69 -6.29 -9.69 -4.08
C VAL A 69 -5.13 -10.68 -4.17
N LEU A 70 -3.96 -10.24 -3.74
CA LEU A 70 -2.76 -11.07 -3.66
C LEU A 70 -2.70 -11.78 -2.30
N GLN A 71 -3.11 -11.06 -1.26
CA GLN A 71 -3.19 -11.55 0.11
C GLN A 71 -4.51 -11.09 0.73
N ALA A 72 -5.37 -12.04 1.09
CA ALA A 72 -6.59 -11.72 1.83
C ALA A 72 -6.28 -11.30 3.29
N PRO A 73 -7.18 -10.55 3.95
CA PRO A 73 -7.01 -10.13 5.33
C PRO A 73 -6.86 -11.31 6.28
N ARG A 74 -5.65 -11.59 6.69
CA ARG A 74 -5.32 -12.62 7.69
C ARG A 74 -4.07 -12.20 8.46
N LYS A 75 -3.85 -12.82 9.62
CA LYS A 75 -2.58 -12.70 10.31
C LYS A 75 -1.46 -13.11 9.36
N ALA A 76 -0.38 -12.34 9.35
CA ALA A 76 0.77 -12.67 8.54
C ALA A 76 1.25 -14.08 8.89
N VAL A 77 1.20 -14.98 7.93
CA VAL A 77 1.91 -16.27 7.96
C VAL A 77 3.27 -16.01 7.34
N ALA A 78 4.29 -16.79 7.67
CA ALA A 78 5.65 -16.59 7.17
C ALA A 78 5.66 -16.09 5.71
N PHE A 79 6.04 -14.84 5.56
CA PHE A 79 6.04 -14.12 4.30
C PHE A 79 7.41 -14.31 3.69
N ASN A 80 7.50 -14.94 2.54
CA ASN A 80 8.76 -15.12 1.85
C ASN A 80 8.73 -14.49 0.45
N GLU A 81 9.91 -14.29 -0.12
CA GLU A 81 10.08 -13.67 -1.43
C GLU A 81 9.33 -14.41 -2.55
N HIS A 82 9.13 -15.72 -2.43
CA HIS A 82 8.45 -16.54 -3.44
C HIS A 82 6.99 -16.10 -3.67
N TRP A 83 6.36 -15.50 -2.70
CA TRP A 83 4.99 -15.01 -2.83
C TRP A 83 4.91 -13.71 -3.65
N ILE A 84 5.91 -12.83 -3.52
CA ILE A 84 5.95 -11.53 -4.19
C ILE A 84 6.66 -11.63 -5.56
N ALA A 85 7.62 -12.52 -5.70
CA ALA A 85 8.40 -12.71 -6.92
C ALA A 85 7.54 -12.88 -8.19
N PRO A 86 6.42 -13.66 -8.16
CA PRO A 86 5.57 -13.86 -9.34
C PRO A 86 4.71 -12.64 -9.72
N ILE A 87 4.71 -11.56 -8.95
CA ILE A 87 3.92 -10.38 -9.30
C ILE A 87 4.56 -9.72 -10.53
N ALA A 88 4.00 -10.00 -11.68
CA ALA A 88 4.42 -9.40 -12.94
C ALA A 88 3.93 -7.95 -13.01
N GLY A 89 4.79 -7.04 -13.46
CA GLY A 89 4.41 -5.69 -13.78
C GLY A 89 4.13 -5.51 -15.27
N GLY A 90 3.45 -4.45 -15.64
CA GLY A 90 3.19 -4.03 -17.01
C GLY A 90 1.77 -3.54 -17.26
N GLY A 91 1.57 -2.91 -18.43
CA GLY A 91 0.28 -2.34 -18.83
C GLY A 91 -0.07 -1.04 -18.10
N GLY A 92 -1.35 -0.65 -18.14
CA GLY A 92 -1.87 0.55 -17.48
C GLY A 92 -2.01 0.40 -15.96
N SER A 93 -2.51 1.45 -15.33
CA SER A 93 -2.73 1.50 -13.87
C SER A 93 -4.21 1.67 -13.56
N PRO A 94 -5.00 0.60 -13.43
CA PRO A 94 -6.41 0.67 -13.06
C PRO A 94 -6.56 0.90 -11.54
N ALA A 95 -6.15 2.09 -11.08
CA ALA A 95 -6.16 2.44 -9.66
C ALA A 95 -7.58 2.48 -9.08
N ASP A 96 -8.57 2.89 -9.88
CA ASP A 96 -10.00 2.88 -9.47
C ASP A 96 -10.45 1.46 -9.14
N ALA A 97 -10.07 0.48 -9.94
CA ALA A 97 -10.39 -0.92 -9.69
C ALA A 97 -9.74 -1.43 -8.39
N ALA A 98 -8.52 -0.98 -8.10
CA ALA A 98 -7.85 -1.34 -6.85
C ALA A 98 -8.55 -0.75 -5.63
N VAL A 99 -8.97 0.51 -5.70
CA VAL A 99 -9.74 1.18 -4.62
C VAL A 99 -11.08 0.50 -4.43
N ALA A 100 -11.82 0.23 -5.50
CA ALA A 100 -13.11 -0.45 -5.42
C ALA A 100 -12.98 -1.86 -4.80
N LEU A 101 -11.93 -2.60 -5.17
CA LEU A 101 -11.66 -3.92 -4.61
C LEU A 101 -11.27 -3.84 -3.13
N ALA A 102 -10.50 -2.82 -2.73
CA ALA A 102 -10.18 -2.56 -1.33
C ALA A 102 -11.45 -2.28 -0.52
N ASP A 103 -12.31 -1.40 -1.00
CA ASP A 103 -13.57 -1.07 -0.32
C ASP A 103 -14.47 -2.30 -0.15
N GLN A 104 -14.60 -3.14 -1.17
CA GLN A 104 -15.35 -4.39 -1.07
C GLN A 104 -14.78 -5.34 -0.01
N LEU A 105 -13.45 -5.50 -0.01
CA LEU A 105 -12.74 -6.38 0.92
C LEU A 105 -12.87 -5.87 2.36
N LEU A 106 -12.67 -4.58 2.58
CA LEU A 106 -12.74 -3.94 3.89
C LEU A 106 -14.18 -3.88 4.42
N ALA A 107 -15.18 -3.63 3.55
CA ALA A 107 -16.59 -3.67 3.94
C ALA A 107 -17.01 -5.07 4.43
N ARG A 108 -16.56 -6.13 3.77
CA ARG A 108 -16.79 -7.51 4.25
C ARG A 108 -16.11 -7.75 5.60
N ARG A 109 -14.89 -7.25 5.76
CA ARG A 109 -14.14 -7.39 7.00
C ARG A 109 -14.79 -6.65 8.17
N ARG A 110 -15.30 -5.44 7.94
CA ARG A 110 -15.97 -4.62 8.95
C ARG A 110 -17.22 -5.30 9.54
N ARG A 111 -17.94 -6.10 8.76
CA ARG A 111 -19.09 -6.87 9.25
C ARG A 111 -18.69 -7.90 10.31
N SER A 112 -17.50 -8.49 10.21
CA SER A 112 -17.01 -9.51 11.15
C SER A 112 -16.11 -8.93 12.24
N LYS A 113 -15.57 -7.73 12.03
CA LYS A 113 -14.63 -7.05 12.92
C LYS A 113 -14.95 -5.54 12.96
N PRO A 114 -16.06 -5.13 13.56
CA PRO A 114 -16.52 -3.73 13.55
C PRO A 114 -15.56 -2.77 14.23
N ASP A 115 -14.84 -3.21 15.27
CA ASP A 115 -13.90 -2.40 16.04
C ASP A 115 -12.49 -2.38 15.44
N GLU A 116 -12.24 -3.11 14.34
CA GLU A 116 -10.94 -3.13 13.67
C GLU A 116 -10.76 -1.85 12.83
N ARG A 117 -9.62 -1.19 12.98
CA ARG A 117 -9.27 0.00 12.17
C ARG A 117 -8.65 -0.42 10.87
N PHE A 118 -8.96 0.30 9.80
CA PHE A 118 -8.45 0.02 8.46
C PHE A 118 -7.53 1.14 7.98
N VAL A 119 -6.29 0.79 7.70
CA VAL A 119 -5.30 1.68 7.11
C VAL A 119 -5.03 1.22 5.68
N VAL A 120 -5.29 2.09 4.70
CA VAL A 120 -5.00 1.83 3.29
C VAL A 120 -3.70 2.52 2.92
N CYS A 121 -2.72 1.75 2.40
CA CYS A 121 -1.44 2.26 1.95
C CYS A 121 -1.29 2.02 0.44
N LEU A 122 -1.17 3.09 -0.34
CA LEU A 122 -0.90 3.03 -1.78
C LEU A 122 0.62 3.13 -2.03
N LEU A 123 1.18 2.15 -2.73
CA LEU A 123 2.57 2.11 -3.20
C LEU A 123 2.57 2.30 -4.72
N SER A 124 2.88 3.51 -5.19
CA SER A 124 2.76 3.87 -6.63
C SER A 124 3.59 5.10 -6.97
N ASP A 125 3.93 5.27 -8.25
CA ASP A 125 4.43 6.53 -8.81
C ASP A 125 3.29 7.48 -9.23
N VAL A 126 2.05 7.11 -8.99
CA VAL A 126 0.81 7.87 -9.26
C VAL A 126 0.74 8.46 -10.68
N ARG A 127 1.29 7.77 -11.66
CA ARG A 127 1.21 8.15 -13.09
C ARG A 127 -0.09 7.70 -13.74
N PHE A 128 -1.21 7.88 -13.03
CA PHE A 128 -2.56 7.53 -13.50
C PHE A 128 -3.10 8.59 -14.46
N THR A 129 -3.98 8.18 -15.35
CA THR A 129 -4.70 9.12 -16.23
C THR A 129 -5.63 10.01 -15.42
N ALA A 130 -6.40 9.42 -14.49
CA ALA A 130 -7.24 10.12 -13.52
C ALA A 130 -6.86 9.71 -12.10
N LEU A 131 -7.03 10.60 -11.13
CA LEU A 131 -6.81 10.25 -9.73
C LEU A 131 -7.98 9.42 -9.22
N PRO A 132 -7.73 8.27 -8.57
CA PRO A 132 -8.78 7.44 -8.02
C PRO A 132 -9.47 8.11 -6.83
N PRO A 133 -10.74 7.79 -6.55
CA PRO A 133 -11.44 8.29 -5.37
C PRO A 133 -10.77 7.78 -4.09
N ARG A 134 -11.01 8.46 -2.97
CA ARG A 134 -10.54 7.99 -1.66
C ARG A 134 -11.25 6.67 -1.30
N PRO A 135 -10.52 5.66 -0.78
CA PRO A 135 -11.15 4.46 -0.23
C PRO A 135 -12.14 4.80 0.88
N GLN A 136 -13.41 4.44 0.70
CA GLN A 136 -14.50 4.83 1.62
C GLN A 136 -14.45 4.07 2.94
N GLN A 137 -13.91 2.85 2.93
CA GLN A 137 -13.83 2.01 4.12
C GLN A 137 -12.56 2.26 4.94
N ALA A 138 -11.63 3.10 4.45
CA ALA A 138 -10.40 3.40 5.15
C ALA A 138 -10.61 4.44 6.26
N ASP A 139 -10.19 4.10 7.48
CA ASP A 139 -10.12 5.04 8.59
C ASP A 139 -8.91 5.99 8.42
N HIS A 140 -7.84 5.50 7.79
CA HIS A 140 -6.65 6.27 7.46
C HIS A 140 -6.05 5.84 6.14
N CYS A 141 -5.43 6.79 5.42
CA CYS A 141 -4.75 6.53 4.16
C CYS A 141 -3.31 7.05 4.20
N THR A 142 -2.41 6.32 3.53
CA THR A 142 -1.01 6.73 3.32
C THR A 142 -0.65 6.50 1.86
N ILE A 143 0.10 7.41 1.26
CA ILE A 143 0.64 7.27 -0.08
C ILE A 143 2.16 7.22 0.02
N ILE A 144 2.74 6.14 -0.47
CA ILE A 144 4.17 5.97 -0.65
C ILE A 144 4.49 6.28 -2.10
N ASP A 145 5.15 7.41 -2.27
CA ASP A 145 5.47 8.02 -3.57
C ASP A 145 6.77 7.44 -4.12
N PHE A 146 6.68 6.83 -5.29
CA PHE A 146 7.81 6.31 -6.06
C PHE A 146 8.18 7.23 -7.23
N ASP A 147 7.51 8.38 -7.41
CA ASP A 147 7.82 9.35 -8.47
C ASP A 147 8.91 10.31 -8.01
N GLU A 148 10.15 9.84 -8.11
CA GLU A 148 11.34 10.57 -7.68
C GLU A 148 12.14 11.10 -8.87
N GLY A 149 12.90 12.19 -8.61
CA GLY A 149 13.80 12.80 -9.59
C GLY A 149 13.28 14.10 -10.19
N PRO A 150 14.06 14.71 -11.10
CA PRO A 150 13.80 16.05 -11.62
C PRO A 150 12.52 16.16 -12.50
N LEU A 151 11.99 15.02 -12.95
CA LEU A 151 10.78 14.94 -13.76
C LEU A 151 9.57 14.43 -12.94
N ALA A 152 9.63 14.53 -11.62
CA ALA A 152 8.52 14.15 -10.75
C ALA A 152 7.29 15.02 -11.03
N LEU A 153 6.15 14.38 -11.26
CA LEU A 153 4.90 15.07 -11.61
C LEU A 153 4.17 15.65 -10.39
N GLY A 154 4.58 15.28 -9.18
CA GLY A 154 3.95 15.73 -7.94
C GLY A 154 2.51 15.24 -7.74
N ARG A 155 2.06 14.27 -8.53
CA ARG A 155 0.69 13.76 -8.50
C ARG A 155 0.37 13.01 -7.21
N ALA A 156 1.37 12.39 -6.59
CA ALA A 156 1.20 11.71 -5.31
C ALA A 156 0.80 12.69 -4.21
N ARG A 157 1.37 13.89 -4.19
CA ARG A 157 0.96 14.95 -3.25
C ARG A 157 -0.45 15.46 -3.53
N GLN A 158 -0.83 15.57 -4.80
CA GLN A 158 -2.19 15.94 -5.19
C GLN A 158 -3.19 14.88 -4.73
N LEU A 159 -2.88 13.60 -4.94
CA LEU A 159 -3.71 12.48 -4.47
C LEU A 159 -3.78 12.44 -2.94
N ALA A 160 -2.66 12.67 -2.24
CA ALA A 160 -2.64 12.71 -0.79
C ALA A 160 -3.56 13.79 -0.21
N ARG A 161 -3.58 14.97 -0.84
CA ARG A 161 -4.54 16.04 -0.47
C ARG A 161 -5.99 15.61 -0.71
N ALA A 162 -6.28 15.01 -1.87
CA ALA A 162 -7.62 14.55 -2.22
C ALA A 162 -8.12 13.43 -1.26
N TRP A 163 -7.21 12.54 -0.83
CA TRP A 163 -7.52 11.47 0.09
C TRP A 163 -7.40 11.86 1.57
N GLN A 164 -6.94 13.06 1.89
CA GLN A 164 -6.56 13.47 3.25
C GLN A 164 -5.60 12.43 3.87
N ALA A 165 -4.61 12.02 3.08
CA ALA A 165 -3.67 10.96 3.38
C ALA A 165 -2.30 11.51 3.78
N ASP A 166 -1.56 10.73 4.56
CA ASP A 166 -0.13 10.98 4.75
C ASP A 166 0.62 10.72 3.44
N HIS A 167 1.54 11.61 3.10
CA HIS A 167 2.45 11.45 1.97
C HIS A 167 3.85 11.13 2.48
N ARG A 168 4.47 10.10 1.91
CA ARG A 168 5.85 9.68 2.18
C ARG A 168 6.57 9.41 0.87
N SER A 169 7.83 9.82 0.78
CA SER A 169 8.70 9.41 -0.32
C SER A 169 9.26 8.01 -0.07
N ALA A 170 9.35 7.20 -1.12
CA ALA A 170 9.98 5.88 -1.04
C ALA A 170 11.47 6.01 -0.67
N ALA A 171 12.19 7.03 -1.17
CA ALA A 171 13.59 7.29 -0.82
C ALA A 171 13.79 7.57 0.67
N GLU A 172 12.90 8.37 1.28
CA GLU A 172 12.96 8.63 2.73
C GLU A 172 12.82 7.35 3.55
N LEU A 173 11.94 6.44 3.11
CA LEU A 173 11.74 5.16 3.80
C LEU A 173 12.96 4.24 3.67
N VAL A 174 13.61 4.22 2.50
CA VAL A 174 14.81 3.41 2.27
C VAL A 174 16.03 3.98 2.99
N SER A 175 16.21 5.31 2.97
CA SER A 175 17.33 5.98 3.66
C SER A 175 17.28 5.79 5.17
N ALA A 176 16.09 5.62 5.72
CA ALA A 176 15.90 5.32 7.13
C ALA A 176 16.22 3.86 7.49
N CYS A 177 16.45 2.99 6.49
CA CYS A 177 16.76 1.56 6.65
C CYS A 177 18.25 1.26 6.51
N ALA A 178 19.04 2.18 5.96
CA ALA A 178 20.48 2.03 5.76
C ALA A 178 21.26 2.52 6.97
#